data_e6b19e6b95ade6bd39cae6574a99fb39
#
_entry.id   e6b19e6b95ade6bd39cae6574a99fb39
#
_cell.length_a   1.000
_cell.length_b   1.000
_cell.length_c   1.000
_cell.angle_alpha   90.00
_cell.angle_beta   90.00
_cell.angle_gamma   90.00
#
_symmetry.space_group_name_H-M   'P 1'
#
loop_
_entity.id
_entity.type
_entity.pdbx_description
1 polymer ?
#
loop_
_entity_poly.entity_id
_entity_poly.type
_entity_poly.pdbx_seq_one_letter_code
_entity_poly.pdbx_strand_id
1 'polypeptide(L)'
;MKKLNITFTIILLVLGCFAFSPAAKADPPIAGLWHNHFISDYIPPFETYSQWHRDGLEIDTPSFAPGVCMGTWEHTEGRTVKLFHVGWTPGGIPGHPESVRFELRELNTVSVDGNSFHGPYDQKFFDANGNLVAEDKGIIHATRLSVDQF
;
A
#
# COMPACT_ATOMS: atom_id res chain seq x y z
N MET A 1 -62.76 -20.50 7.76
CA MET A 1 -61.66 -20.69 6.84
C MET A 1 -60.82 -19.41 6.68
N LYS A 2 -60.12 -18.94 7.74
CA LYS A 2 -59.28 -17.69 7.68
C LYS A 2 -57.99 -17.78 8.48
N LYS A 3 -57.46 -18.98 8.78
CA LYS A 3 -56.23 -19.15 9.59
C LYS A 3 -54.98 -19.58 8.80
N LEU A 4 -55.09 -19.73 7.46
CA LEU A 4 -53.99 -20.27 6.66
C LEU A 4 -53.00 -19.21 6.11
N ASN A 5 -53.41 -17.93 6.15
CA ASN A 5 -52.60 -16.88 5.47
C ASN A 5 -51.54 -16.25 6.37
N ILE A 6 -51.62 -16.36 7.70
CA ILE A 6 -50.68 -15.69 8.60
C ILE A 6 -49.34 -16.43 8.67
N THR A 7 -49.37 -17.76 8.64
CA THR A 7 -48.14 -18.57 8.73
C THR A 7 -47.28 -18.45 7.48
N PHE A 8 -47.90 -18.33 6.30
CA PHE A 8 -47.15 -18.16 5.02
C PHE A 8 -46.48 -16.78 4.93
N THR A 9 -47.08 -15.74 5.45
CA THR A 9 -46.51 -14.36 5.44
C THR A 9 -45.32 -14.24 6.36
N ILE A 10 -45.32 -14.91 7.51
CA ILE A 10 -44.20 -14.90 8.47
C ILE A 10 -42.98 -15.66 7.91
N ILE A 11 -43.18 -16.78 7.20
CA ILE A 11 -42.11 -17.55 6.58
C ILE A 11 -41.45 -16.74 5.44
N LEU A 12 -42.21 -15.98 4.64
CA LEU A 12 -41.66 -15.11 3.59
C LEU A 12 -40.88 -13.96 4.18
N LEU A 13 -41.26 -13.39 5.32
CA LEU A 13 -40.54 -12.29 5.97
C LEU A 13 -39.22 -12.75 6.58
N VAL A 14 -39.17 -13.97 7.12
CA VAL A 14 -37.91 -14.52 7.69
C VAL A 14 -36.92 -14.90 6.60
N LEU A 15 -37.34 -15.42 5.45
CA LEU A 15 -36.46 -15.69 4.31
C LEU A 15 -35.92 -14.41 3.66
N GLY A 16 -36.66 -13.29 3.70
CA GLY A 16 -36.21 -12.00 3.15
C GLY A 16 -35.09 -11.35 3.94
N CYS A 17 -34.93 -11.61 5.24
CA CYS A 17 -33.90 -11.02 6.09
C CYS A 17 -32.51 -11.62 5.89
N PHE A 18 -32.40 -12.80 5.29
CA PHE A 18 -31.10 -13.44 5.03
C PHE A 18 -30.43 -13.02 3.71
N ALA A 19 -31.15 -12.29 2.83
CA ALA A 19 -30.67 -11.93 1.50
C ALA A 19 -29.79 -10.65 1.46
N PHE A 20 -29.65 -9.93 2.58
CA PHE A 20 -28.88 -8.67 2.65
C PHE A 20 -27.75 -8.72 3.67
N SER A 21 -27.03 -9.82 3.78
CA SER A 21 -25.70 -9.72 4.37
C SER A 21 -24.82 -8.99 3.38
N PRO A 22 -24.34 -7.77 3.67
CA PRO A 22 -23.34 -7.15 2.80
C PRO A 22 -22.17 -8.14 2.72
N ALA A 23 -21.81 -8.51 1.50
CA ALA A 23 -20.60 -9.32 1.29
C ALA A 23 -19.47 -8.61 2.03
N ALA A 24 -18.83 -9.30 2.97
CA ALA A 24 -17.66 -8.77 3.65
C ALA A 24 -16.68 -8.36 2.55
N LYS A 25 -16.32 -7.07 2.53
CA LYS A 25 -15.37 -6.57 1.54
C LYS A 25 -14.09 -7.37 1.73
N ALA A 26 -13.69 -8.12 0.71
CA ALA A 26 -12.44 -8.87 0.76
C ALA A 26 -11.31 -7.91 1.14
N ASP A 27 -10.42 -8.37 2.01
CA ASP A 27 -9.27 -7.58 2.41
C ASP A 27 -8.48 -7.16 1.18
N PRO A 28 -8.00 -5.90 1.12
CA PRO A 28 -7.12 -5.48 0.05
C PRO A 28 -5.90 -6.41 -0.01
N PRO A 29 -5.55 -6.95 -1.17
CA PRO A 29 -4.46 -7.93 -1.27
C PRO A 29 -3.12 -7.36 -0.84
N ILE A 30 -2.96 -6.03 -0.83
CA ILE A 30 -1.73 -5.35 -0.42
C ILE A 30 -1.57 -5.23 1.10
N ALA A 31 -2.67 -5.23 1.89
CA ALA A 31 -2.58 -5.03 3.34
C ALA A 31 -1.70 -6.11 4.01
N GLY A 32 -0.76 -5.68 4.85
CA GLY A 32 0.20 -6.56 5.53
C GLY A 32 1.58 -5.95 5.67
N LEU A 33 2.55 -6.77 6.10
CA LEU A 33 3.96 -6.41 6.26
C LEU A 33 4.77 -6.95 5.08
N TRP A 34 5.68 -6.11 4.56
CA TRP A 34 6.45 -6.39 3.36
C TRP A 34 7.92 -6.06 3.52
N HIS A 35 8.78 -6.87 2.91
CA HIS A 35 10.18 -6.57 2.65
C HIS A 35 10.30 -6.11 1.20
N ASN A 36 10.69 -4.86 1.02
CA ASN A 36 10.79 -4.20 -0.26
C ASN A 36 12.24 -4.11 -0.70
N HIS A 37 12.47 -4.27 -2.00
CA HIS A 37 13.76 -4.08 -2.65
C HIS A 37 13.57 -3.12 -3.82
N PHE A 38 14.20 -1.96 -3.73
CA PHE A 38 14.19 -0.90 -4.73
C PHE A 38 15.40 -1.02 -5.64
N ILE A 39 15.14 -1.09 -6.95
CA ILE A 39 16.14 -1.06 -8.01
C ILE A 39 16.00 0.29 -8.69
N SER A 40 16.95 1.17 -8.41
CA SER A 40 16.96 2.56 -8.82
C SER A 40 17.79 2.78 -10.07
N ASP A 41 17.41 3.77 -10.86
CA ASP A 41 18.20 4.25 -12.00
C ASP A 41 19.32 5.21 -11.58
N TYR A 42 19.23 5.81 -10.37
CA TYR A 42 20.11 6.90 -9.94
C TYR A 42 20.92 6.60 -8.67
N ILE A 43 20.32 5.99 -7.64
CA ILE A 43 20.97 5.65 -6.37
C ILE A 43 21.23 4.15 -6.26
N PRO A 44 22.21 3.69 -5.44
CA PRO A 44 22.40 2.27 -5.20
C PRO A 44 21.10 1.57 -4.74
N PRO A 45 20.86 0.31 -5.15
CA PRO A 45 19.70 -0.45 -4.67
C PRO A 45 19.62 -0.45 -3.14
N PHE A 46 18.43 -0.34 -2.61
CA PHE A 46 18.18 -0.29 -1.18
C PHE A 46 16.94 -1.10 -0.78
N GLU A 47 16.81 -1.36 0.50
CA GLU A 47 15.72 -2.14 1.07
C GLU A 47 14.91 -1.32 2.07
N THR A 48 13.65 -1.70 2.24
CA THR A 48 12.75 -1.11 3.24
C THR A 48 11.84 -2.20 3.81
N TYR A 49 11.24 -1.91 4.98
CA TYR A 49 10.11 -2.67 5.49
C TYR A 49 8.89 -1.77 5.51
N SER A 50 7.84 -2.14 4.77
CA SER A 50 6.60 -1.38 4.72
C SER A 50 5.43 -2.14 5.33
N GLN A 51 4.58 -1.40 5.98
CA GLN A 51 3.34 -1.86 6.58
C GLN A 51 2.15 -1.16 5.93
N TRP A 52 1.33 -1.93 5.22
CA TRP A 52 0.16 -1.43 4.50
C TRP A 52 -1.10 -1.74 5.32
N HIS A 53 -1.80 -0.68 5.74
CA HIS A 53 -3.00 -0.77 6.56
C HIS A 53 -4.25 -0.79 5.69
N ARG A 54 -5.32 -1.46 6.16
CA ARG A 54 -6.59 -1.61 5.42
C ARG A 54 -7.35 -0.31 5.21
N ASP A 55 -7.05 0.70 6.00
CA ASP A 55 -7.66 2.04 5.95
C ASP A 55 -7.03 2.98 4.92
N GLY A 56 -6.05 2.50 4.14
CA GLY A 56 -5.39 3.29 3.12
C GLY A 56 -4.12 4.00 3.57
N LEU A 57 -3.64 3.73 4.80
CA LEU A 57 -2.35 4.23 5.27
C LEU A 57 -1.24 3.23 4.96
N GLU A 58 -0.04 3.75 4.80
CA GLU A 58 1.19 2.99 4.67
C GLU A 58 2.28 3.63 5.53
N ILE A 59 3.13 2.78 6.13
CA ILE A 59 4.29 3.18 6.92
C ILE A 59 5.49 2.39 6.41
N ASP A 60 6.60 3.09 6.18
CA ASP A 60 7.83 2.49 5.68
C ASP A 60 9.05 2.90 6.53
N THR A 61 10.02 1.98 6.62
CA THR A 61 11.30 2.18 7.31
C THR A 61 12.45 1.81 6.39
N PRO A 62 13.11 2.81 5.77
CA PRO A 62 14.22 2.56 4.84
C PRO A 62 15.50 2.13 5.56
N SER A 63 16.28 1.25 4.92
CA SER A 63 17.53 0.72 5.48
C SER A 63 18.67 1.74 5.55
N PHE A 64 18.61 2.79 4.75
CA PHE A 64 19.71 3.77 4.59
C PHE A 64 19.54 5.03 5.44
N ALA A 65 18.38 5.29 6.02
CA ALA A 65 18.09 6.48 6.80
C ALA A 65 17.31 6.15 8.07
N PRO A 66 17.69 6.73 9.22
CA PRO A 66 16.87 6.61 10.42
C PRO A 66 15.59 7.41 10.21
N GLY A 67 14.45 6.78 10.42
CA GLY A 67 13.16 7.47 10.33
C GLY A 67 12.05 6.56 9.85
N VAL A 68 10.88 7.14 9.89
CA VAL A 68 9.65 6.54 9.39
C VAL A 68 9.13 7.41 8.28
N CYS A 69 8.81 6.80 7.16
CA CYS A 69 8.11 7.43 6.06
C CYS A 69 6.64 7.03 6.11
N MET A 70 5.78 7.81 5.51
CA MET A 70 4.33 7.60 5.60
C MET A 70 3.68 7.85 4.26
N GLY A 71 2.71 7.02 3.92
CA GLY A 71 1.99 7.10 2.68
C GLY A 71 0.48 6.90 2.81
N THR A 72 -0.19 7.27 1.75
CA THR A 72 -1.59 6.94 1.52
C THR A 72 -1.71 6.15 0.23
N TRP A 73 -2.54 5.13 0.26
CA TRP A 73 -2.73 4.29 -0.90
C TRP A 73 -4.21 4.06 -1.21
N GLU A 74 -4.48 3.76 -2.46
CA GLU A 74 -5.82 3.34 -2.88
C GLU A 74 -5.71 2.23 -3.93
N HIS A 75 -6.72 1.39 -3.95
CA HIS A 75 -6.89 0.38 -4.98
C HIS A 75 -7.35 1.05 -6.28
N THR A 76 -6.76 0.65 -7.41
CA THR A 76 -7.14 1.14 -8.75
C THR A 76 -8.03 0.12 -9.45
N GLU A 77 -7.46 -0.96 -9.97
CA GLU A 77 -8.20 -2.02 -10.64
C GLU A 77 -7.54 -3.39 -10.41
N GLY A 78 -8.32 -4.45 -10.41
CA GLY A 78 -7.83 -5.81 -10.26
C GLY A 78 -7.02 -6.00 -8.98
N ARG A 79 -5.71 -6.18 -9.09
CA ARG A 79 -4.76 -6.30 -7.98
C ARG A 79 -3.77 -5.15 -7.91
N THR A 80 -4.05 -4.05 -8.61
CA THR A 80 -3.18 -2.89 -8.70
C THR A 80 -3.59 -1.84 -7.68
N VAL A 81 -2.60 -1.26 -7.01
CA VAL A 81 -2.74 -0.17 -6.05
C VAL A 81 -1.77 0.95 -6.42
N LYS A 82 -2.16 2.17 -6.12
CA LYS A 82 -1.26 3.32 -6.19
C LYS A 82 -0.96 3.84 -4.80
N LEU A 83 0.28 4.27 -4.58
CA LEU A 83 0.79 4.85 -3.34
C LEU A 83 1.30 6.26 -3.61
N PHE A 84 1.01 7.17 -2.69
CA PHE A 84 1.73 8.42 -2.49
C PHE A 84 2.37 8.41 -1.11
N HIS A 85 3.67 8.58 -1.05
CA HIS A 85 4.50 8.37 0.11
C HIS A 85 5.44 9.57 0.30
N VAL A 86 5.69 9.97 1.53
CA VAL A 86 6.55 11.10 1.87
C VAL A 86 7.51 10.73 2.99
N GLY A 87 8.70 11.30 2.94
CA GLY A 87 9.69 11.10 3.99
C GLY A 87 10.73 12.22 4.01
N TRP A 88 11.57 12.16 5.04
CA TRP A 88 12.68 13.09 5.23
C TRP A 88 13.99 12.47 4.72
N THR A 89 14.91 13.34 4.29
CA THR A 89 16.27 12.97 3.86
C THR A 89 17.30 13.62 4.79
N PRO A 90 17.43 13.18 6.06
CA PRO A 90 18.39 13.80 6.98
C PRO A 90 19.82 13.62 6.46
N GLY A 91 20.50 14.75 6.18
CA GLY A 91 21.84 14.76 5.59
C GLY A 91 21.86 14.73 4.07
N GLY A 92 20.70 14.84 3.42
CA GLY A 92 20.58 14.87 1.96
C GLY A 92 20.61 13.48 1.32
N ILE A 93 20.82 13.47 0.00
CA ILE A 93 21.04 12.27 -0.82
C ILE A 93 22.36 12.40 -1.59
N PRO A 94 22.91 11.31 -2.15
CA PRO A 94 24.14 11.38 -2.97
C PRO A 94 24.05 12.45 -4.04
N GLY A 95 25.02 13.37 -4.08
CA GLY A 95 25.06 14.49 -5.02
C GLY A 95 24.18 15.70 -4.66
N HIS A 96 23.25 15.57 -3.71
CA HIS A 96 22.30 16.62 -3.29
C HIS A 96 22.19 16.71 -1.77
N PRO A 97 23.23 17.24 -1.08
CA PRO A 97 23.21 17.41 0.38
C PRO A 97 22.16 18.41 0.86
N GLU A 98 21.64 19.25 -0.03
CA GLU A 98 20.56 20.21 0.24
C GLU A 98 19.18 19.59 0.30
N SER A 99 19.00 18.34 -0.14
CA SER A 99 17.72 17.62 -0.05
C SER A 99 17.33 17.42 1.41
N VAL A 100 16.08 17.77 1.77
CA VAL A 100 15.55 17.60 3.13
C VAL A 100 14.34 16.68 3.18
N ARG A 101 13.63 16.48 2.06
CA ARG A 101 12.45 15.62 1.98
C ARG A 101 12.29 15.02 0.59
N PHE A 102 11.46 13.99 0.51
CA PHE A 102 11.07 13.41 -0.76
C PHE A 102 9.57 13.14 -0.83
N GLU A 103 9.09 13.00 -2.06
CA GLU A 103 7.77 12.46 -2.42
C GLU A 103 8.00 11.27 -3.37
N LEU A 104 7.33 10.17 -3.09
CA LEU A 104 7.42 8.95 -3.89
C LEU A 104 6.02 8.54 -4.35
N ARG A 105 5.91 8.09 -5.58
CA ARG A 105 4.70 7.50 -6.15
C ARG A 105 5.01 6.12 -6.67
N GLU A 106 4.13 5.17 -6.36
CA GLU A 106 4.24 3.80 -6.83
C GLU A 106 2.93 3.34 -7.47
N LEU A 107 3.07 2.43 -8.44
CA LEU A 107 1.95 1.71 -9.02
C LEU A 107 2.23 0.22 -8.94
N ASN A 108 1.78 -0.42 -7.88
CA ASN A 108 2.13 -1.79 -7.51
C ASN A 108 1.06 -2.79 -7.90
N THR A 109 1.45 -3.92 -8.49
CA THR A 109 0.58 -5.06 -8.79
C THR A 109 0.92 -6.22 -7.87
N VAL A 110 -0.05 -6.63 -7.05
CA VAL A 110 0.08 -7.78 -6.15
C VAL A 110 -0.05 -9.07 -6.96
N SER A 111 0.77 -10.08 -6.65
CA SER A 111 0.71 -11.42 -7.25
C SER A 111 -0.64 -12.12 -6.97
N VAL A 112 -0.94 -13.16 -7.74
CA VAL A 112 -2.20 -13.92 -7.59
C VAL A 112 -2.29 -14.60 -6.22
N ASP A 113 -1.16 -15.08 -5.71
CA ASP A 113 -1.06 -15.74 -4.40
C ASP A 113 -0.99 -14.75 -3.22
N GLY A 114 -0.88 -13.44 -3.50
CA GLY A 114 -0.79 -12.39 -2.50
C GLY A 114 0.54 -12.31 -1.76
N ASN A 115 1.59 -13.04 -2.19
CA ASN A 115 2.86 -13.15 -1.48
C ASN A 115 3.96 -12.23 -2.02
N SER A 116 3.73 -11.57 -3.13
CA SER A 116 4.64 -10.56 -3.68
C SER A 116 3.88 -9.42 -4.33
N PHE A 117 4.54 -8.30 -4.51
CA PHE A 117 4.12 -7.26 -5.44
C PHE A 117 5.33 -6.68 -6.17
N HIS A 118 5.07 -6.02 -7.27
CA HIS A 118 6.07 -5.27 -8.03
C HIS A 118 5.42 -4.11 -8.77
N GLY A 119 6.22 -3.11 -9.08
CA GLY A 119 5.76 -1.98 -9.87
C GLY A 119 6.82 -0.91 -10.09
N PRO A 120 6.56 0.04 -10.97
CA PRO A 120 7.39 1.22 -11.13
C PRO A 120 7.18 2.19 -9.96
N TYR A 121 8.23 2.96 -9.67
CA TYR A 121 8.16 4.13 -8.81
C TYR A 121 8.79 5.36 -9.46
N ASP A 122 8.34 6.54 -9.00
CA ASP A 122 8.87 7.88 -9.33
C ASP A 122 9.07 8.62 -8.01
N GLN A 123 10.30 9.05 -7.73
CA GLN A 123 10.68 9.73 -6.49
C GLN A 123 11.26 11.10 -6.80
N LYS A 124 10.82 12.11 -6.05
CA LYS A 124 11.24 13.50 -6.17
C LYS A 124 11.81 14.02 -4.88
N PHE A 125 12.95 14.67 -4.95
CA PHE A 125 13.66 15.21 -3.79
C PHE A 125 13.62 16.73 -3.81
N PHE A 126 13.45 17.32 -2.63
CA PHE A 126 13.25 18.75 -2.47
C PHE A 126 14.16 19.34 -1.40
N ASP A 127 14.61 20.59 -1.64
CA ASP A 127 15.30 21.40 -0.64
C ASP A 127 14.34 21.99 0.42
N ALA A 128 14.89 22.72 1.39
CA ALA A 128 14.13 23.38 2.46
C ALA A 128 13.17 24.48 1.94
N ASN A 129 13.39 25.02 0.76
CA ASN A 129 12.54 26.04 0.13
C ASN A 129 11.44 25.40 -0.73
N GLY A 130 11.44 24.07 -0.89
CA GLY A 130 10.49 23.33 -1.72
C GLY A 130 10.88 23.25 -3.20
N ASN A 131 12.09 23.63 -3.56
CA ASN A 131 12.58 23.46 -4.93
C ASN A 131 12.94 22.00 -5.18
N LEU A 132 12.58 21.48 -6.36
CA LEU A 132 13.00 20.17 -6.83
C LEU A 132 14.51 20.17 -7.07
N VAL A 133 15.25 19.25 -6.44
CA VAL A 133 16.70 19.14 -6.57
C VAL A 133 17.16 17.88 -7.30
N ALA A 134 16.37 16.79 -7.20
CA ALA A 134 16.64 15.55 -7.91
C ALA A 134 15.36 14.74 -8.16
N GLU A 135 15.43 13.85 -9.14
CA GLU A 135 14.42 12.83 -9.41
C GLU A 135 15.11 11.46 -9.52
N ASP A 136 14.43 10.42 -9.03
CA ASP A 136 14.83 9.03 -9.20
C ASP A 136 13.63 8.20 -9.66
N LYS A 137 13.91 7.17 -10.45
CA LYS A 137 12.92 6.22 -10.96
C LYS A 137 13.47 4.82 -10.87
N GLY A 138 12.60 3.87 -10.90
CA GLY A 138 13.01 2.48 -10.86
C GLY A 138 11.85 1.53 -10.70
N ILE A 139 12.18 0.34 -10.19
CA ILE A 139 11.24 -0.74 -9.96
C ILE A 139 11.35 -1.18 -8.50
N ILE A 140 10.22 -1.42 -7.87
CA ILE A 140 10.12 -2.08 -6.57
C ILE A 140 9.71 -3.54 -6.76
N HIS A 141 10.35 -4.43 -6.01
CA HIS A 141 9.94 -5.80 -5.78
C HIS A 141 9.75 -6.02 -4.28
N ALA A 142 8.65 -6.62 -3.89
CA ALA A 142 8.36 -6.86 -2.49
C ALA A 142 7.93 -8.30 -2.22
N THR A 143 8.30 -8.80 -1.06
CA THR A 143 7.92 -10.10 -0.54
C THR A 143 7.15 -9.92 0.76
N ARG A 144 6.02 -10.60 0.88
CA ARG A 144 5.20 -10.57 2.10
C ARG A 144 5.92 -11.26 3.23
N LEU A 145 5.91 -10.63 4.40
CA LEU A 145 6.40 -11.24 5.63
C LEU A 145 5.25 -11.88 6.43
N SER A 146 5.50 -13.08 6.93
CA SER A 146 4.55 -13.86 7.74
C SER A 146 5.25 -14.34 9.02
N VAL A 147 4.48 -14.51 10.07
CA VAL A 147 4.95 -15.12 11.33
C VAL A 147 5.37 -16.58 11.16
N ASP A 148 4.95 -17.24 10.08
CA ASP A 148 5.26 -18.64 9.80
C ASP A 148 6.60 -18.84 9.03
N GLN A 149 7.38 -17.78 8.84
CA GLN A 149 8.66 -17.81 8.11
C GLN A 149 9.87 -18.12 9.02
N PHE A 150 9.63 -18.57 10.26
CA PHE A 150 10.65 -18.94 11.24
C PHE A 150 10.70 -20.44 11.44
#